data_c531420a96f7253c89d1883945e089b8
#
_entry.id   c531420a96f7253c89d1883945e089b8
#
_cell.length_a   1.000
_cell.length_b   1.000
_cell.length_c   1.000
_cell.angle_alpha   90.00
_cell.angle_beta   90.00
_cell.angle_gamma   90.00
#
_symmetry.space_group_name_H-M   'P 1'
#
loop_
_entity.id
_entity.type
_entity.pdbx_description
1 polymer ?
#
loop_
_entity_poly.entity_id
_entity_poly.type
_entity_poly.pdbx_seq_one_letter_code
_entity_poly.pdbx_strand_id
1 'polypeptide(L)'
;MHKELVANKKILFSESLIPVAEIAQMPFRPKRFRFEESKEFLMSQGKNIEDFYYERFSPFSWFVYYRNFVVINIPAFNVQTLKDMNIAQAIDFETARLQSCLEKRHYESFFNLIDKRVALEAYLKLFPIIPDEEKYRLFWYNFSRLRLGLEDFKPEFINLIQKYKLPIKLPIDEQGYIEIFRGHKGTNSVSMSSSWTQDINTAIYYAHQIHAGGKVFRGKIHQEKVLASIKYRNEKEVICFPGEVKNIEEVKFINISELMPQLKKARVIDYYERYSALLRDIYFYKPCGIHGLSHTRRVLLLCLILAWMENLDKKDWDLLSLAAIYHDIGRTNDNFDPQHGRESFNKAESLKLITPELKEHEMLRFIIENHCISDHHAALSINEYRVNDPKHLLTLYKIFKDADGLDRIRINDLDVKQLRTSSAPKLLLIARELLEKIC
;
A
#
# COMPACT_ATOMS: atom_id res chain seq x y z
N MET A 1 -34.28 -11.18 -2.69
CA MET A 1 -34.29 -11.72 -1.32
C MET A 1 -33.19 -11.09 -0.43
N HIS A 2 -31.97 -10.90 -0.91
CA HIS A 2 -30.89 -10.41 -0.01
C HIS A 2 -30.75 -8.87 0.11
N LYS A 3 -31.40 -8.07 -0.73
CA LYS A 3 -31.39 -6.58 -0.58
C LYS A 3 -31.95 -6.10 0.79
N GLU A 4 -32.81 -6.89 1.42
CA GLU A 4 -33.35 -6.58 2.76
C GLU A 4 -32.32 -6.73 3.89
N LEU A 5 -31.18 -7.39 3.63
CA LEU A 5 -30.09 -7.59 4.57
C LEU A 5 -29.05 -6.45 4.55
N VAL A 6 -29.23 -5.50 3.62
CA VAL A 6 -28.46 -4.25 3.58
C VAL A 6 -29.15 -3.23 4.47
N ALA A 7 -28.46 -2.68 5.45
CA ALA A 7 -28.99 -1.71 6.39
C ALA A 7 -29.13 -0.33 5.72
N ASN A 8 -28.15 0.05 4.92
CA ASN A 8 -28.11 1.32 4.20
C ASN A 8 -28.32 1.10 2.69
N LYS A 9 -29.57 1.24 2.22
CA LYS A 9 -29.91 1.06 0.80
C LYS A 9 -29.21 2.05 -0.14
N LYS A 10 -28.76 3.21 0.37
CA LYS A 10 -28.07 4.24 -0.45
C LYS A 10 -26.73 3.75 -1.03
N ILE A 11 -26.18 2.65 -0.51
CA ILE A 11 -24.98 2.02 -1.06
C ILE A 11 -25.26 1.19 -2.33
N LEU A 12 -26.53 0.94 -2.65
CA LEU A 12 -26.89 0.24 -3.88
C LEU A 12 -26.91 1.23 -5.05
N PHE A 13 -26.21 0.89 -6.12
CA PHE A 13 -26.08 1.77 -7.27
C PHE A 13 -27.43 2.11 -7.91
N SER A 14 -28.30 1.12 -8.02
CA SER A 14 -29.65 1.30 -8.61
C SER A 14 -30.49 2.35 -7.87
N GLU A 15 -30.27 2.56 -6.56
CA GLU A 15 -31.00 3.55 -5.76
C GLU A 15 -30.52 5.01 -6.02
N SER A 16 -29.40 5.18 -6.72
CA SER A 16 -28.87 6.50 -7.12
C SER A 16 -29.29 6.94 -8.52
N LEU A 17 -29.96 6.08 -9.26
CA LEU A 17 -30.26 6.26 -10.68
C LEU A 17 -31.64 6.87 -10.89
N ILE A 18 -31.71 7.89 -11.75
CA ILE A 18 -32.96 8.51 -12.21
C ILE A 18 -33.10 8.24 -13.71
N PRO A 19 -34.20 7.63 -14.19
CA PRO A 19 -34.39 7.40 -15.61
C PRO A 19 -34.27 8.68 -16.45
N VAL A 20 -33.59 8.63 -17.58
CA VAL A 20 -33.42 9.83 -18.44
C VAL A 20 -34.77 10.39 -18.91
N ALA A 21 -35.82 9.55 -19.01
CA ALA A 21 -37.17 9.98 -19.33
C ALA A 21 -37.77 10.90 -18.24
N GLU A 22 -37.46 10.66 -16.96
CA GLU A 22 -37.88 11.56 -15.86
C GLU A 22 -37.12 12.88 -15.92
N ILE A 23 -35.82 12.85 -16.20
CA ILE A 23 -35.02 14.08 -16.39
C ILE A 23 -35.57 14.94 -17.52
N ALA A 24 -36.10 14.32 -18.60
CA ALA A 24 -36.72 15.04 -19.70
C ALA A 24 -37.94 15.86 -19.30
N GLN A 25 -38.62 15.48 -18.23
CA GLN A 25 -39.83 16.16 -17.71
C GLN A 25 -39.49 17.24 -16.66
N MET A 26 -38.24 17.30 -16.19
CA MET A 26 -37.84 18.27 -15.16
C MET A 26 -37.75 19.69 -15.73
N PRO A 27 -38.11 20.73 -14.95
CA PRO A 27 -37.98 22.13 -15.37
C PRO A 27 -36.51 22.55 -15.57
N PHE A 28 -35.59 21.96 -14.81
CA PHE A 28 -34.15 22.16 -14.94
C PHE A 28 -33.50 20.91 -15.53
N ARG A 29 -32.82 21.05 -16.66
CA ARG A 29 -32.13 19.93 -17.35
C ARG A 29 -30.62 20.15 -17.33
N PRO A 30 -29.83 19.06 -17.24
CA PRO A 30 -28.39 19.15 -17.35
C PRO A 30 -27.94 19.80 -18.68
N LYS A 31 -26.84 20.53 -18.65
CA LYS A 31 -26.21 21.01 -19.90
C LYS A 31 -25.88 19.81 -20.82
N ARG A 32 -26.06 19.98 -22.13
CA ARG A 32 -25.83 18.92 -23.14
C ARG A 32 -26.76 17.72 -23.02
N PHE A 33 -27.98 17.89 -22.51
CA PHE A 33 -29.04 16.90 -22.50
C PHE A 33 -30.00 17.16 -23.65
N ARG A 34 -30.15 16.18 -24.58
CA ARG A 34 -31.02 16.22 -25.76
C ARG A 34 -31.80 14.89 -25.82
N PHE A 35 -32.96 14.84 -25.20
CA PHE A 35 -33.69 13.58 -24.97
C PHE A 35 -34.26 12.97 -26.24
N GLU A 36 -35.11 13.68 -26.99
CA GLU A 36 -35.84 13.10 -28.13
C GLU A 36 -34.91 12.60 -29.23
N GLU A 37 -33.97 13.44 -29.67
CA GLU A 37 -32.96 13.07 -30.67
C GLU A 37 -32.12 11.85 -30.24
N SER A 38 -31.72 11.81 -28.95
CA SER A 38 -30.94 10.70 -28.41
C SER A 38 -31.76 9.42 -28.31
N LYS A 39 -33.06 9.50 -27.95
CA LYS A 39 -33.99 8.39 -27.91
C LYS A 39 -34.15 7.78 -29.28
N GLU A 40 -34.47 8.59 -30.31
CA GLU A 40 -34.61 8.14 -31.69
C GLU A 40 -33.33 7.44 -32.19
N PHE A 41 -32.15 8.06 -31.92
CA PHE A 41 -30.88 7.46 -32.27
C PHE A 41 -30.67 6.10 -31.58
N LEU A 42 -30.87 5.99 -30.27
CA LEU A 42 -30.68 4.75 -29.53
C LEU A 42 -31.68 3.64 -30.03
N MET A 43 -32.91 4.00 -30.25
CA MET A 43 -33.92 3.06 -30.83
C MET A 43 -33.50 2.57 -32.24
N SER A 44 -32.96 3.44 -33.09
CA SER A 44 -32.42 3.05 -34.39
C SER A 44 -31.23 2.08 -34.29
N GLN A 45 -30.51 2.11 -33.17
CA GLN A 45 -29.43 1.18 -32.86
C GLN A 45 -29.88 -0.06 -32.07
N GLY A 46 -31.19 -0.28 -31.89
CA GLY A 46 -31.75 -1.41 -31.17
C GLY A 46 -31.55 -1.35 -29.65
N LYS A 47 -31.34 -0.16 -29.10
CA LYS A 47 -31.13 0.03 -27.63
C LYS A 47 -32.40 0.62 -27.01
N ASN A 48 -32.73 0.13 -25.78
CA ASN A 48 -33.89 0.63 -25.04
C ASN A 48 -33.51 1.86 -24.22
N ILE A 49 -34.27 2.94 -24.37
CA ILE A 49 -34.08 4.19 -23.61
C ILE A 49 -34.26 4.00 -22.10
N GLU A 50 -35.03 3.00 -21.68
CA GLU A 50 -35.25 2.69 -20.26
C GLU A 50 -34.00 2.17 -19.53
N ASP A 51 -32.98 1.75 -20.27
CA ASP A 51 -31.72 1.30 -19.70
C ASP A 51 -30.70 2.47 -19.48
N PHE A 52 -31.13 3.73 -19.73
CA PHE A 52 -30.32 4.92 -19.59
C PHE A 52 -30.81 5.77 -18.42
N TYR A 53 -29.86 6.22 -17.61
CA TYR A 53 -30.11 6.92 -16.36
C TYR A 53 -29.22 8.14 -16.19
N TYR A 54 -29.67 9.05 -15.31
CA TYR A 54 -28.86 10.12 -14.75
C TYR A 54 -28.42 9.71 -13.35
N GLU A 55 -27.12 9.77 -13.09
CA GLU A 55 -26.53 9.46 -11.78
C GLU A 55 -26.33 10.74 -10.99
N ARG A 56 -27.20 10.98 -10.02
CA ARG A 56 -27.29 12.24 -9.27
C ARG A 56 -26.02 12.59 -8.48
N PHE A 57 -25.29 11.58 -8.02
CA PHE A 57 -24.15 11.77 -7.09
C PHE A 57 -22.78 11.50 -7.74
N SER A 58 -22.73 11.35 -9.05
CA SER A 58 -21.46 11.14 -9.74
C SER A 58 -20.66 12.44 -9.87
N PRO A 59 -19.38 12.46 -9.46
CA PRO A 59 -18.51 13.62 -9.65
C PRO A 59 -18.01 13.79 -11.09
N PHE A 60 -18.10 12.76 -11.96
CA PHE A 60 -17.43 12.75 -13.27
C PHE A 60 -18.33 12.49 -14.47
N SER A 61 -19.40 11.73 -14.33
CA SER A 61 -20.33 11.44 -15.40
C SER A 61 -21.74 11.44 -14.85
N TRP A 62 -22.61 12.16 -15.53
CA TRP A 62 -23.97 12.40 -15.05
C TRP A 62 -24.98 11.47 -15.69
N PHE A 63 -24.59 10.79 -16.79
CA PHE A 63 -25.44 9.81 -17.46
C PHE A 63 -24.72 8.47 -17.51
N VAL A 64 -25.50 7.39 -17.39
CA VAL A 64 -25.00 6.02 -17.46
C VAL A 64 -25.99 5.13 -18.21
N TYR A 65 -25.46 4.18 -18.97
CA TYR A 65 -26.20 2.97 -19.32
C TYR A 65 -26.08 1.98 -18.20
N TYR A 66 -27.18 1.40 -17.74
CA TYR A 66 -27.18 0.36 -16.72
C TYR A 66 -28.20 -0.74 -17.02
N ARG A 67 -27.71 -1.94 -17.28
CA ARG A 67 -28.52 -3.16 -17.43
C ARG A 67 -27.66 -4.38 -17.15
N ASN A 68 -28.18 -5.35 -16.40
CA ASN A 68 -27.53 -6.64 -16.13
C ASN A 68 -26.05 -6.49 -15.68
N PHE A 69 -25.77 -5.54 -14.79
CA PHE A 69 -24.44 -5.18 -14.26
C PHE A 69 -23.48 -4.53 -15.26
N VAL A 70 -23.89 -4.35 -16.51
CA VAL A 70 -23.15 -3.51 -17.46
C VAL A 70 -23.38 -2.05 -17.09
N VAL A 71 -22.32 -1.30 -16.87
CA VAL A 71 -22.34 0.15 -16.62
C VAL A 71 -21.43 0.83 -17.63
N ILE A 72 -21.98 1.78 -18.38
CA ILE A 72 -21.20 2.63 -19.30
C ILE A 72 -21.46 4.08 -18.95
N ASN A 73 -20.41 4.81 -18.57
CA ASN A 73 -20.49 6.23 -18.24
C ASN A 73 -20.62 7.06 -19.52
N ILE A 74 -21.55 8.00 -19.53
CA ILE A 74 -21.85 8.86 -20.69
C ILE A 74 -21.69 10.33 -20.25
N PRO A 75 -20.69 11.06 -20.76
CA PRO A 75 -20.39 12.42 -20.29
C PRO A 75 -21.44 13.46 -20.70
N ALA A 76 -22.21 13.18 -21.75
CA ALA A 76 -23.31 14.03 -22.19
C ALA A 76 -24.38 13.23 -22.94
N PHE A 77 -25.65 13.48 -22.68
CA PHE A 77 -26.75 12.75 -23.31
C PHE A 77 -27.23 13.47 -24.56
N ASN A 78 -26.51 13.29 -25.65
CA ASN A 78 -26.84 13.81 -26.99
C ASN A 78 -26.28 12.87 -28.08
N VAL A 79 -26.82 12.98 -29.29
CA VAL A 79 -26.51 12.09 -30.41
C VAL A 79 -25.02 12.07 -30.76
N GLN A 80 -24.36 13.24 -30.73
CA GLN A 80 -22.93 13.31 -31.07
C GLN A 80 -22.08 12.51 -30.08
N THR A 81 -22.27 12.72 -28.77
CA THR A 81 -21.56 11.95 -27.74
C THR A 81 -21.82 10.45 -27.83
N LEU A 82 -23.08 10.05 -28.05
CA LEU A 82 -23.45 8.64 -28.19
C LEU A 82 -22.81 7.98 -29.41
N LYS A 83 -22.68 8.71 -30.52
CA LYS A 83 -21.96 8.27 -31.72
C LYS A 83 -20.45 8.17 -31.49
N ASP A 84 -19.85 9.22 -30.94
CA ASP A 84 -18.40 9.27 -30.67
C ASP A 84 -17.96 8.12 -29.75
N MET A 85 -18.80 7.74 -28.79
CA MET A 85 -18.59 6.60 -27.91
C MET A 85 -18.88 5.23 -28.56
N ASN A 86 -19.46 5.22 -29.74
CA ASN A 86 -20.00 4.00 -30.38
C ASN A 86 -20.83 3.17 -29.37
N ILE A 87 -21.77 3.84 -28.71
CA ILE A 87 -22.45 3.35 -27.50
C ILE A 87 -23.10 1.98 -27.69
N ALA A 88 -23.71 1.72 -28.85
CA ALA A 88 -24.38 0.45 -29.14
C ALA A 88 -23.39 -0.73 -29.12
N GLN A 89 -22.27 -0.58 -29.81
CA GLN A 89 -21.21 -1.60 -29.85
C GLN A 89 -20.54 -1.78 -28.48
N ALA A 90 -20.32 -0.69 -27.75
CA ALA A 90 -19.76 -0.75 -26.39
C ALA A 90 -20.68 -1.55 -25.45
N ILE A 91 -22.00 -1.33 -25.51
CA ILE A 91 -22.99 -2.10 -24.75
C ILE A 91 -22.92 -3.59 -25.10
N ASP A 92 -22.92 -3.93 -26.40
CA ASP A 92 -22.91 -5.31 -26.84
C ASP A 92 -21.62 -6.03 -26.43
N PHE A 93 -20.49 -5.37 -26.57
CA PHE A 93 -19.18 -5.88 -26.16
C PHE A 93 -19.13 -6.17 -24.65
N GLU A 94 -19.49 -5.20 -23.81
CA GLU A 94 -19.46 -5.37 -22.35
C GLU A 94 -20.48 -6.43 -21.90
N THR A 95 -21.66 -6.48 -22.53
CA THR A 95 -22.67 -7.49 -22.25
C THR A 95 -22.16 -8.90 -22.55
N ALA A 96 -21.60 -9.11 -23.73
CA ALA A 96 -21.04 -10.41 -24.12
C ALA A 96 -19.88 -10.84 -23.22
N ARG A 97 -19.01 -9.89 -22.83
CA ARG A 97 -17.87 -10.12 -21.95
C ARG A 97 -18.30 -10.60 -20.57
N LEU A 98 -19.24 -9.90 -19.93
CA LEU A 98 -19.76 -10.27 -18.62
C LEU A 98 -20.58 -11.56 -18.67
N GLN A 99 -21.41 -11.75 -19.70
CA GLN A 99 -22.19 -12.97 -19.89
C GLN A 99 -21.26 -14.19 -20.02
N SER A 100 -20.18 -14.11 -20.80
CA SER A 100 -19.20 -15.18 -20.93
C SER A 100 -18.57 -15.59 -19.58
N CYS A 101 -18.32 -14.63 -18.67
CA CYS A 101 -17.82 -14.95 -17.34
C CYS A 101 -18.86 -15.73 -16.51
N LEU A 102 -20.13 -15.33 -16.58
CA LEU A 102 -21.20 -15.99 -15.82
C LEU A 102 -21.50 -17.40 -16.35
N GLU A 103 -21.53 -17.58 -17.66
CA GLU A 103 -21.74 -18.88 -18.30
C GLU A 103 -20.62 -19.88 -17.95
N LYS A 104 -19.38 -19.40 -17.87
CA LYS A 104 -18.21 -20.19 -17.48
C LYS A 104 -18.04 -20.31 -15.96
N ARG A 105 -18.91 -19.69 -15.18
CA ARG A 105 -18.84 -19.61 -13.70
C ARG A 105 -17.51 -19.01 -13.19
N HIS A 106 -16.91 -18.10 -13.94
CA HIS A 106 -15.67 -17.39 -13.56
C HIS A 106 -16.03 -16.15 -12.74
N TYR A 107 -16.55 -16.33 -11.51
CA TYR A 107 -17.08 -15.23 -10.69
C TYR A 107 -16.01 -14.21 -10.31
N GLU A 108 -14.78 -14.63 -10.01
CA GLU A 108 -13.70 -13.69 -9.72
C GLU A 108 -13.42 -12.77 -10.91
N SER A 109 -13.30 -13.33 -12.11
CA SER A 109 -13.12 -12.53 -13.34
C SER A 109 -14.30 -11.61 -13.58
N PHE A 110 -15.52 -12.07 -13.36
CA PHE A 110 -16.72 -11.26 -13.44
C PHE A 110 -16.66 -10.04 -12.50
N PHE A 111 -16.35 -10.25 -11.21
CA PHE A 111 -16.24 -9.16 -10.23
C PHE A 111 -15.06 -8.23 -10.50
N ASN A 112 -14.00 -8.67 -11.15
CA ASN A 112 -12.92 -7.83 -11.61
C ASN A 112 -13.28 -6.92 -12.78
N LEU A 113 -14.19 -7.38 -13.64
CA LEU A 113 -14.59 -6.69 -14.87
C LEU A 113 -15.72 -5.68 -14.66
N ILE A 114 -16.67 -5.95 -13.76
CA ILE A 114 -17.79 -5.04 -13.53
C ILE A 114 -17.36 -3.73 -12.87
N ASP A 115 -18.14 -2.68 -13.11
CA ASP A 115 -17.99 -1.43 -12.38
C ASP A 115 -18.16 -1.69 -10.88
N LYS A 116 -17.23 -1.17 -10.07
CA LYS A 116 -17.27 -1.38 -8.62
C LYS A 116 -18.57 -0.91 -7.98
N ARG A 117 -19.24 0.11 -8.52
CA ARG A 117 -20.53 0.63 -8.00
C ARG A 117 -21.65 -0.40 -7.97
N VAL A 118 -21.65 -1.34 -8.92
CA VAL A 118 -22.66 -2.41 -9.00
C VAL A 118 -22.22 -3.73 -8.35
N ALA A 119 -20.98 -3.81 -7.84
CA ALA A 119 -20.44 -5.07 -7.35
C ALA A 119 -21.23 -5.65 -6.17
N LEU A 120 -21.74 -4.82 -5.26
CA LEU A 120 -22.58 -5.29 -4.15
C LEU A 120 -23.93 -5.84 -4.67
N GLU A 121 -24.60 -5.13 -5.58
CA GLU A 121 -25.86 -5.60 -6.15
C GLU A 121 -25.68 -6.91 -6.93
N ALA A 122 -24.58 -6.99 -7.69
CA ALA A 122 -24.22 -8.21 -8.41
C ALA A 122 -23.99 -9.37 -7.43
N TYR A 123 -23.25 -9.14 -6.35
CA TYR A 123 -23.02 -10.16 -5.34
C TYR A 123 -24.32 -10.65 -4.71
N LEU A 124 -25.19 -9.72 -4.29
CA LEU A 124 -26.48 -10.08 -3.69
C LEU A 124 -27.40 -10.86 -4.65
N LYS A 125 -27.39 -10.50 -5.93
CA LYS A 125 -28.21 -11.18 -6.95
C LYS A 125 -27.66 -12.56 -7.31
N LEU A 126 -26.33 -12.67 -7.40
CA LEU A 126 -25.65 -13.91 -7.78
C LEU A 126 -25.43 -14.86 -6.58
N PHE A 127 -25.62 -14.40 -5.35
CA PHE A 127 -25.37 -15.17 -4.13
C PHE A 127 -25.95 -16.59 -4.14
N PRO A 128 -27.18 -16.84 -4.65
CA PRO A 128 -27.74 -18.19 -4.70
C PRO A 128 -26.99 -19.17 -5.62
N ILE A 129 -26.29 -18.66 -6.63
CA ILE A 129 -25.62 -19.47 -7.66
C ILE A 129 -24.10 -19.46 -7.55
N ILE A 130 -23.52 -18.56 -6.73
CA ILE A 130 -22.10 -18.59 -6.39
C ILE A 130 -21.81 -19.86 -5.58
N PRO A 131 -20.75 -20.64 -5.90
CA PRO A 131 -20.33 -21.79 -5.11
C PRO A 131 -20.02 -21.39 -3.67
N ASP A 132 -20.36 -22.27 -2.71
CA ASP A 132 -20.22 -21.99 -1.29
C ASP A 132 -18.80 -21.65 -0.88
N GLU A 133 -17.80 -22.30 -1.48
CA GLU A 133 -16.37 -22.05 -1.27
C GLU A 133 -15.90 -20.67 -1.75
N GLU A 134 -16.65 -20.03 -2.65
CA GLU A 134 -16.33 -18.71 -3.17
C GLU A 134 -17.08 -17.57 -2.48
N LYS A 135 -18.23 -17.85 -1.85
CA LYS A 135 -19.09 -16.81 -1.26
C LYS A 135 -18.36 -15.90 -0.28
N TYR A 136 -17.64 -16.49 0.65
CA TYR A 136 -16.89 -15.74 1.65
C TYR A 136 -15.81 -14.88 1.02
N ARG A 137 -14.97 -15.46 0.15
CA ARG A 137 -13.86 -14.77 -0.49
C ARG A 137 -14.33 -13.61 -1.37
N LEU A 138 -15.34 -13.84 -2.20
CA LEU A 138 -15.89 -12.81 -3.10
C LEU A 138 -16.56 -11.67 -2.33
N PHE A 139 -17.25 -11.96 -1.21
CA PHE A 139 -17.85 -10.92 -0.40
C PHE A 139 -16.77 -9.96 0.16
N TRP A 140 -15.78 -10.49 0.87
CA TRP A 140 -14.76 -9.67 1.51
C TRP A 140 -13.86 -8.96 0.51
N TYR A 141 -13.59 -9.58 -0.64
CA TYR A 141 -12.91 -8.91 -1.73
C TYR A 141 -13.66 -7.66 -2.22
N ASN A 142 -14.97 -7.77 -2.44
CA ASN A 142 -15.77 -6.62 -2.86
C ASN A 142 -15.97 -5.62 -1.74
N PHE A 143 -16.13 -6.04 -0.49
CA PHE A 143 -16.23 -5.19 0.68
C PHE A 143 -15.04 -4.22 0.78
N SER A 144 -13.82 -4.72 0.70
CA SER A 144 -12.60 -3.92 0.73
C SER A 144 -12.51 -2.93 -0.46
N ARG A 145 -12.87 -3.37 -1.66
CA ARG A 145 -12.87 -2.51 -2.87
C ARG A 145 -13.85 -1.35 -2.81
N LEU A 146 -14.99 -1.57 -2.20
CA LEU A 146 -16.11 -0.61 -2.14
C LEU A 146 -15.99 0.34 -0.96
N ARG A 147 -15.03 0.13 -0.06
CA ARG A 147 -14.86 0.91 1.18
C ARG A 147 -16.16 0.92 2.01
N LEU A 148 -16.84 -0.22 2.08
CA LEU A 148 -18.05 -0.39 2.88
C LEU A 148 -17.70 -0.49 4.37
N GLY A 149 -18.63 -0.05 5.22
CA GLY A 149 -18.58 -0.29 6.66
C GLY A 149 -19.42 -1.52 7.06
N LEU A 150 -19.12 -2.12 8.19
CA LEU A 150 -19.99 -3.19 8.73
C LEU A 150 -21.40 -2.68 9.07
N GLU A 151 -21.51 -1.39 9.40
CA GLU A 151 -22.77 -0.69 9.64
C GLU A 151 -23.70 -0.62 8.42
N ASP A 152 -23.16 -0.80 7.23
CA ASP A 152 -23.95 -0.84 6.00
C ASP A 152 -24.76 -2.13 5.86
N PHE A 153 -24.45 -3.15 6.69
CA PHE A 153 -25.10 -4.46 6.64
C PHE A 153 -25.80 -4.79 7.95
N LYS A 154 -26.88 -5.55 7.85
CA LYS A 154 -27.50 -6.17 9.03
C LYS A 154 -26.61 -7.29 9.56
N PRO A 155 -26.56 -7.49 10.89
CA PRO A 155 -25.75 -8.54 11.50
C PRO A 155 -26.02 -9.95 10.94
N GLU A 156 -27.29 -10.22 10.59
CA GLU A 156 -27.73 -11.49 10.03
C GLU A 156 -27.04 -11.80 8.69
N PHE A 157 -26.74 -10.76 7.89
CA PHE A 157 -26.03 -10.94 6.63
C PHE A 157 -24.56 -11.29 6.87
N ILE A 158 -23.90 -10.57 7.77
CA ILE A 158 -22.51 -10.89 8.15
C ILE A 158 -22.42 -12.31 8.71
N ASN A 159 -23.35 -12.70 9.58
CA ASN A 159 -23.43 -14.07 10.11
C ASN A 159 -23.68 -15.11 9.01
N LEU A 160 -24.48 -14.79 8.00
CA LEU A 160 -24.68 -15.66 6.84
C LEU A 160 -23.37 -15.86 6.07
N ILE A 161 -22.60 -14.79 5.83
CA ILE A 161 -21.29 -14.88 5.16
C ILE A 161 -20.30 -15.69 5.99
N GLN A 162 -20.32 -15.55 7.32
CA GLN A 162 -19.43 -16.30 8.23
C GLN A 162 -19.66 -17.83 8.19
N LYS A 163 -20.84 -18.31 7.77
CA LYS A 163 -21.07 -19.76 7.57
C LYS A 163 -20.15 -20.37 6.50
N TYR A 164 -19.67 -19.55 5.57
CA TYR A 164 -18.76 -19.93 4.49
C TYR A 164 -17.30 -19.57 4.78
N LYS A 165 -16.98 -19.19 6.04
CA LYS A 165 -15.64 -18.74 6.43
C LYS A 165 -14.59 -19.82 6.17
N LEU A 166 -13.57 -19.43 5.43
CA LEU A 166 -12.38 -20.26 5.19
C LEU A 166 -11.38 -20.11 6.36
N PRO A 167 -10.56 -21.14 6.63
CA PRO A 167 -9.50 -21.04 7.63
C PRO A 167 -8.57 -19.85 7.34
N ILE A 168 -8.40 -18.98 8.32
CA ILE A 168 -7.54 -17.81 8.21
C ILE A 168 -6.19 -18.16 8.84
N LYS A 169 -5.11 -18.15 8.06
CA LYS A 169 -3.75 -18.31 8.57
C LYS A 169 -3.19 -16.96 8.96
N LEU A 170 -3.16 -16.66 10.24
CA LEU A 170 -2.60 -15.45 10.81
C LEU A 170 -1.49 -15.78 11.81
N PRO A 171 -0.47 -14.95 11.98
CA PRO A 171 0.52 -15.11 13.04
C PRO A 171 -0.15 -14.81 14.37
N ILE A 172 -0.41 -15.86 15.14
CA ILE A 172 -1.02 -15.79 16.47
C ILE A 172 0.05 -16.01 17.56
N ASP A 173 -0.14 -15.37 18.72
CA ASP A 173 0.62 -15.68 19.91
C ASP A 173 0.10 -16.99 20.58
N GLU A 174 0.76 -17.44 21.66
CA GLU A 174 0.41 -18.67 22.39
C GLU A 174 -1.02 -18.66 22.93
N GLN A 175 -1.62 -17.49 23.09
CA GLN A 175 -2.98 -17.30 23.60
C GLN A 175 -4.01 -17.11 22.46
N GLY A 176 -3.60 -17.21 21.19
CA GLY A 176 -4.47 -17.07 20.04
C GLY A 176 -4.75 -15.62 19.63
N TYR A 177 -3.99 -14.65 20.14
CA TYR A 177 -4.13 -13.25 19.77
C TYR A 177 -3.21 -12.86 18.62
N ILE A 178 -3.66 -11.87 17.86
CA ILE A 178 -2.98 -11.25 16.74
C ILE A 178 -2.74 -9.78 17.09
N GLU A 179 -1.51 -9.30 16.93
CA GLU A 179 -1.20 -7.90 17.00
C GLU A 179 -1.62 -7.21 15.68
N ILE A 180 -2.33 -6.11 15.82
CA ILE A 180 -2.88 -5.33 14.71
C ILE A 180 -2.70 -3.83 14.97
N PHE A 181 -2.66 -3.06 13.87
CA PHE A 181 -2.41 -1.63 13.88
C PHE A 181 -3.51 -0.88 13.12
N ARG A 182 -3.69 0.39 13.45
CA ARG A 182 -4.59 1.28 12.73
C ARG A 182 -4.08 2.71 12.69
N GLY A 183 -4.01 3.29 11.49
CA GLY A 183 -3.93 4.73 11.31
C GLY A 183 -5.32 5.34 11.48
N HIS A 184 -5.48 6.27 12.41
CA HIS A 184 -6.76 6.86 12.76
C HIS A 184 -6.68 8.38 12.84
N LYS A 185 -7.62 9.04 12.17
CA LYS A 185 -7.91 10.47 12.31
C LYS A 185 -9.42 10.62 12.37
N GLY A 186 -9.94 10.87 13.51
CA GLY A 186 -11.38 11.07 13.66
C GLY A 186 -11.76 11.45 15.07
N THR A 187 -12.98 11.92 15.22
CA THR A 187 -13.61 12.22 16.51
C THR A 187 -14.14 10.97 17.20
N ASN A 188 -14.37 9.90 16.44
CA ASN A 188 -14.85 8.62 16.99
C ASN A 188 -13.74 7.89 17.71
N SER A 189 -14.10 7.07 18.72
CA SER A 189 -13.14 6.20 19.39
C SER A 189 -12.54 5.20 18.41
N VAL A 190 -11.24 4.99 18.45
CA VAL A 190 -10.54 3.98 17.63
C VAL A 190 -11.05 2.57 17.91
N SER A 191 -11.56 2.29 19.12
CA SER A 191 -12.15 1.01 19.49
C SER A 191 -13.40 0.65 18.67
N MET A 192 -14.07 1.66 18.10
CA MET A 192 -15.23 1.47 17.21
C MET A 192 -14.85 1.17 15.76
N SER A 193 -13.57 1.01 15.48
CA SER A 193 -13.09 0.71 14.13
C SER A 193 -13.21 -0.78 13.81
N SER A 194 -13.73 -1.07 12.62
CA SER A 194 -13.90 -2.44 12.12
C SER A 194 -12.74 -2.94 11.24
N SER A 195 -11.93 -2.03 10.70
CA SER A 195 -10.80 -2.34 9.80
C SER A 195 -9.48 -2.00 10.48
N TRP A 196 -8.57 -2.94 10.51
CA TRP A 196 -7.23 -2.88 11.08
C TRP A 196 -6.23 -3.47 10.10
N THR A 197 -4.94 -3.37 10.35
CA THR A 197 -3.90 -3.99 9.54
C THR A 197 -2.87 -4.73 10.41
N GLN A 198 -2.25 -5.77 9.89
CA GLN A 198 -1.10 -6.43 10.53
C GLN A 198 0.22 -5.71 10.21
N ASP A 199 0.19 -4.73 9.32
CA ASP A 199 1.38 -3.99 8.90
C ASP A 199 1.38 -2.57 9.44
N ILE A 200 2.32 -2.31 10.34
CA ILE A 200 2.48 -0.98 10.97
C ILE A 200 2.78 0.11 9.92
N ASN A 201 3.47 -0.22 8.82
CA ASN A 201 3.76 0.76 7.75
C ASN A 201 2.49 1.21 7.04
N THR A 202 1.55 0.29 6.83
CA THR A 202 0.20 0.60 6.33
C THR A 202 -0.54 1.53 7.30
N ALA A 203 -0.48 1.27 8.61
CA ALA A 203 -1.10 2.14 9.61
C ALA A 203 -0.47 3.54 9.64
N ILE A 204 0.85 3.65 9.53
CA ILE A 204 1.58 4.93 9.44
C ILE A 204 1.15 5.70 8.17
N TYR A 205 1.07 5.00 7.03
CA TYR A 205 0.61 5.59 5.78
C TYR A 205 -0.78 6.23 5.90
N TYR A 206 -1.73 5.49 6.46
CA TYR A 206 -3.09 6.01 6.66
C TYR A 206 -3.13 7.17 7.67
N ALA A 207 -2.34 7.11 8.74
CA ALA A 207 -2.32 8.16 9.76
C ALA A 207 -1.73 9.48 9.27
N HIS A 208 -0.65 9.43 8.47
CA HIS A 208 0.16 10.59 8.17
C HIS A 208 0.07 11.09 6.73
N GLN A 209 -0.16 10.20 5.74
CA GLN A 209 -0.28 10.60 4.33
C GLN A 209 -1.73 10.78 3.89
N ILE A 210 -2.61 9.83 4.21
CA ILE A 210 -4.03 9.94 3.83
C ILE A 210 -4.78 10.90 4.77
N HIS A 211 -4.41 10.89 6.04
CA HIS A 211 -5.06 11.66 7.10
C HIS A 211 -4.05 12.53 7.85
N ALA A 212 -3.49 13.56 7.21
CA ALA A 212 -2.49 14.42 7.85
C ALA A 212 -2.88 14.78 9.30
N GLY A 213 -1.98 14.49 10.27
CA GLY A 213 -2.22 14.68 11.70
C GLY A 213 -3.00 13.54 12.39
N GLY A 214 -3.15 12.40 11.75
CA GLY A 214 -3.67 11.18 12.38
C GLY A 214 -2.67 10.56 13.35
N LYS A 215 -3.12 9.55 14.09
CA LYS A 215 -2.35 8.78 15.06
C LYS A 215 -2.35 7.31 14.69
N VAL A 216 -1.31 6.58 15.08
CA VAL A 216 -1.25 5.13 14.93
C VAL A 216 -1.57 4.48 16.26
N PHE A 217 -2.45 3.48 16.20
CA PHE A 217 -2.80 2.67 17.36
C PHE A 217 -2.40 1.21 17.12
N ARG A 218 -1.96 0.56 18.19
CA ARG A 218 -1.73 -0.87 18.26
C ARG A 218 -2.80 -1.50 19.13
N GLY A 219 -3.25 -2.71 18.82
CA GLY A 219 -4.17 -3.47 19.63
C GLY A 219 -3.99 -4.98 19.41
N LYS A 220 -4.71 -5.78 20.16
CA LYS A 220 -4.74 -7.25 20.04
C LYS A 220 -6.16 -7.73 19.79
N ILE A 221 -6.31 -8.69 18.88
CA ILE A 221 -7.58 -9.35 18.61
C ILE A 221 -7.42 -10.87 18.68
N HIS A 222 -8.35 -11.56 19.31
CA HIS A 222 -8.37 -13.02 19.30
C HIS A 222 -8.78 -13.53 17.91
N GLN A 223 -8.13 -14.58 17.40
CA GLN A 223 -8.35 -15.11 16.04
C GLN A 223 -9.81 -15.45 15.74
N GLU A 224 -10.58 -15.92 16.74
CA GLU A 224 -12.00 -16.24 16.58
C GLU A 224 -12.89 -15.03 16.31
N LYS A 225 -12.44 -13.83 16.71
CA LYS A 225 -13.14 -12.56 16.52
C LYS A 225 -12.83 -11.90 15.18
N VAL A 226 -11.87 -12.45 14.43
CA VAL A 226 -11.55 -11.97 13.10
C VAL A 226 -12.62 -12.43 12.13
N LEU A 227 -13.32 -11.50 11.50
CA LEU A 227 -14.30 -11.78 10.47
C LEU A 227 -13.63 -12.11 9.13
N ALA A 228 -12.60 -11.37 8.76
CA ALA A 228 -11.83 -11.60 7.54
C ALA A 228 -10.39 -11.10 7.66
N SER A 229 -9.51 -11.72 6.88
CA SER A 229 -8.17 -11.21 6.60
C SER A 229 -8.01 -11.06 5.09
N ILE A 230 -7.73 -9.84 4.66
CA ILE A 230 -7.73 -9.45 3.24
C ILE A 230 -6.32 -9.02 2.86
N LYS A 231 -5.76 -9.66 1.83
CA LYS A 231 -4.41 -9.34 1.30
C LYS A 231 -4.44 -8.40 0.10
N TYR A 232 -5.58 -7.79 -0.18
CA TYR A 232 -5.73 -6.88 -1.29
C TYR A 232 -4.83 -5.66 -1.09
N ARG A 233 -4.12 -5.24 -2.13
CA ARG A 233 -3.15 -4.13 -2.12
C ARG A 233 -2.00 -4.25 -1.11
N ASN A 234 -1.66 -5.46 -0.66
CA ASN A 234 -0.65 -5.70 0.38
C ASN A 234 -0.96 -5.06 1.76
N GLU A 235 -2.17 -4.60 1.98
CA GLU A 235 -2.54 -3.90 3.23
C GLU A 235 -2.66 -4.84 4.43
N LYS A 236 -2.65 -6.16 4.22
CA LYS A 236 -2.81 -7.19 5.27
C LYS A 236 -3.96 -6.85 6.24
N GLU A 237 -5.09 -6.45 5.67
CA GLU A 237 -6.25 -5.95 6.39
C GLU A 237 -6.89 -7.05 7.25
N VAL A 238 -7.31 -6.68 8.46
CA VAL A 238 -8.06 -7.52 9.41
C VAL A 238 -9.38 -6.83 9.71
N ILE A 239 -10.48 -7.51 9.40
CA ILE A 239 -11.84 -7.01 9.67
C ILE A 239 -12.39 -7.69 10.91
N CYS A 240 -12.99 -6.90 11.80
CA CYS A 240 -13.64 -7.38 13.02
C CYS A 240 -14.85 -6.51 13.37
N PHE A 241 -15.71 -6.97 14.27
CA PHE A 241 -16.73 -6.09 14.84
C PHE A 241 -16.11 -5.01 15.73
N PRO A 242 -16.71 -3.81 15.78
CA PRO A 242 -16.34 -2.76 16.73
C PRO A 242 -16.30 -3.29 18.17
N GLY A 243 -15.30 -2.84 18.95
CA GLY A 243 -15.14 -3.25 20.35
C GLY A 243 -14.45 -4.58 20.61
N GLU A 244 -14.15 -5.37 19.56
CA GLU A 244 -13.47 -6.68 19.72
C GLU A 244 -11.96 -6.57 19.92
N VAL A 245 -11.36 -5.45 19.53
CA VAL A 245 -9.92 -5.20 19.73
C VAL A 245 -9.67 -4.78 21.17
N LYS A 246 -8.69 -5.40 21.79
CA LYS A 246 -8.29 -5.18 23.19
C LYS A 246 -6.91 -4.54 23.28
N ASN A 247 -6.58 -4.00 24.45
CA ASN A 247 -5.27 -3.42 24.75
C ASN A 247 -4.84 -2.38 23.72
N ILE A 248 -5.78 -1.48 23.37
CA ILE A 248 -5.53 -0.45 22.37
C ILE A 248 -4.67 0.64 22.99
N GLU A 249 -3.52 0.91 22.39
CA GLU A 249 -2.59 1.96 22.82
C GLU A 249 -2.06 2.75 21.62
N GLU A 250 -1.78 4.03 21.84
CA GLU A 250 -1.16 4.90 20.83
C GLU A 250 0.33 4.55 20.67
N VAL A 251 0.75 4.29 19.43
CA VAL A 251 2.16 4.11 19.07
C VAL A 251 2.72 5.48 18.66
N LYS A 252 3.67 5.98 19.43
CA LYS A 252 4.32 7.27 19.15
C LYS A 252 5.52 7.07 18.24
N PHE A 253 5.59 7.86 17.18
CA PHE A 253 6.73 7.94 16.27
C PHE A 253 7.40 9.32 16.38
N ILE A 254 8.70 9.35 16.15
CA ILE A 254 9.45 10.60 16.03
C ILE A 254 9.34 11.05 14.57
N ASN A 255 8.99 12.30 14.34
CA ASN A 255 9.03 12.90 13.00
C ASN A 255 10.35 13.68 12.79
N ILE A 256 10.73 13.87 11.52
CA ILE A 256 12.01 14.49 11.19
C ILE A 256 12.11 15.97 11.65
N SER A 257 10.99 16.69 11.67
CA SER A 257 10.98 18.12 12.09
C SER A 257 11.22 18.26 13.59
N GLU A 258 10.70 17.37 14.43
CA GLU A 258 10.97 17.33 15.88
C GLU A 258 12.41 16.94 16.18
N LEU A 259 13.01 16.06 15.37
CA LEU A 259 14.36 15.58 15.55
C LEU A 259 15.41 16.57 15.02
N MET A 260 15.09 17.36 14.02
CA MET A 260 16.02 18.23 13.29
C MET A 260 16.87 19.16 14.17
N PRO A 261 16.35 19.82 15.21
CA PRO A 261 17.18 20.66 16.10
C PRO A 261 18.28 19.85 16.82
N GLN A 262 17.97 18.63 17.23
CA GLN A 262 18.92 17.74 17.91
C GLN A 262 19.98 17.22 16.93
N LEU A 263 19.58 16.86 15.69
CA LEU A 263 20.49 16.44 14.63
C LEU A 263 21.50 17.53 14.26
N LYS A 264 21.04 18.79 14.16
CA LYS A 264 21.90 19.94 13.92
C LYS A 264 22.89 20.14 15.08
N LYS A 265 22.42 20.15 16.34
CA LYS A 265 23.26 20.27 17.54
C LYS A 265 24.31 19.16 17.61
N ALA A 266 23.95 17.93 17.26
CA ALA A 266 24.86 16.78 17.22
C ALA A 266 25.76 16.76 15.99
N ARG A 267 25.61 17.70 15.05
CA ARG A 267 26.32 17.81 13.77
C ARG A 267 26.04 16.66 12.78
N VAL A 268 24.95 15.97 12.94
CA VAL A 268 24.49 14.89 12.00
C VAL A 268 24.33 15.46 10.61
N ILE A 269 23.75 16.67 10.50
CA ILE A 269 23.51 17.31 9.21
C ILE A 269 24.81 17.71 8.52
N ASP A 270 25.80 18.17 9.26
CA ASP A 270 27.14 18.51 8.70
C ASP A 270 27.81 17.27 8.08
N TYR A 271 27.70 16.11 8.75
CA TYR A 271 28.18 14.82 8.22
C TYR A 271 27.41 14.42 6.96
N TYR A 272 26.09 14.53 6.99
CA TYR A 272 25.25 14.22 5.84
C TYR A 272 25.62 15.08 4.63
N GLU A 273 25.76 16.39 4.79
CA GLU A 273 26.16 17.31 3.72
C GLU A 273 27.56 16.97 3.17
N ARG A 274 28.51 16.73 4.07
CA ARG A 274 29.90 16.37 3.71
C ARG A 274 29.95 15.12 2.86
N TYR A 275 29.28 14.03 3.26
CA TYR A 275 29.35 12.75 2.56
C TYR A 275 28.44 12.70 1.32
N SER A 276 27.29 13.33 1.35
CA SER A 276 26.44 13.43 0.16
C SER A 276 27.09 14.24 -0.98
N ALA A 277 27.99 15.18 -0.66
CA ALA A 277 28.78 15.92 -1.66
C ALA A 277 29.79 15.03 -2.42
N LEU A 278 30.14 13.85 -1.91
CA LEU A 278 31.02 12.89 -2.58
C LEU A 278 30.31 12.05 -3.65
N LEU A 279 28.97 12.03 -3.64
CA LEU A 279 28.18 11.26 -4.59
C LEU A 279 28.27 11.85 -6.01
N ARG A 280 28.45 10.97 -7.00
CA ARG A 280 28.49 11.32 -8.43
C ARG A 280 27.56 10.41 -9.22
N ASP A 281 26.81 10.94 -10.15
CA ASP A 281 25.89 10.20 -11.02
C ASP A 281 26.58 9.03 -11.72
N ILE A 282 27.82 9.24 -12.17
CA ILE A 282 28.63 8.28 -12.90
C ILE A 282 28.94 6.99 -12.12
N TYR A 283 28.78 7.00 -10.79
CA TYR A 283 29.00 5.80 -9.99
C TYR A 283 27.86 4.80 -10.11
N PHE A 284 26.66 5.22 -10.48
CA PHE A 284 25.45 4.41 -10.42
C PHE A 284 25.03 3.89 -11.80
N TYR A 285 24.53 2.64 -11.83
CA TYR A 285 23.91 2.06 -13.03
C TYR A 285 22.75 2.93 -13.55
N LYS A 286 21.86 3.33 -12.62
CA LYS A 286 20.76 4.28 -12.88
C LYS A 286 20.73 5.32 -11.75
N PRO A 287 21.30 6.52 -11.97
CA PRO A 287 21.37 7.55 -10.92
C PRO A 287 20.00 7.93 -10.33
N CYS A 288 18.96 7.95 -11.15
CA CYS A 288 17.57 8.21 -10.74
C CYS A 288 16.74 6.93 -10.48
N GLY A 289 17.38 5.74 -10.47
CA GLY A 289 16.71 4.47 -10.22
C GLY A 289 16.48 4.18 -8.74
N ILE A 290 15.84 3.04 -8.46
CA ILE A 290 15.52 2.61 -7.10
C ILE A 290 16.75 2.36 -6.22
N HIS A 291 17.93 2.13 -6.80
CA HIS A 291 19.24 1.98 -6.15
C HIS A 291 20.19 3.15 -6.49
N GLY A 292 19.63 4.29 -6.88
CA GLY A 292 20.39 5.48 -7.29
C GLY A 292 20.64 6.46 -6.14
N LEU A 293 20.91 7.72 -6.52
CA LEU A 293 21.32 8.79 -5.61
C LEU A 293 20.34 9.05 -4.48
N SER A 294 19.03 9.05 -4.76
CA SER A 294 18.03 9.33 -3.74
C SER A 294 17.99 8.26 -2.66
N HIS A 295 18.07 6.97 -3.05
CA HIS A 295 18.22 5.85 -2.12
C HIS A 295 19.45 6.04 -1.24
N THR A 296 20.59 6.20 -1.87
CA THR A 296 21.90 6.36 -1.19
C THR A 296 21.90 7.52 -0.18
N ARG A 297 21.31 8.68 -0.57
CA ARG A 297 21.19 9.83 0.34
C ARG A 297 20.29 9.54 1.54
N ARG A 298 19.18 8.83 1.34
CA ARG A 298 18.29 8.44 2.45
C ARG A 298 18.96 7.44 3.38
N VAL A 299 19.63 6.42 2.83
CA VAL A 299 20.41 5.45 3.62
C VAL A 299 21.51 6.15 4.43
N LEU A 300 22.26 7.10 3.83
CA LEU A 300 23.27 7.89 4.52
C LEU A 300 22.66 8.65 5.72
N LEU A 301 21.56 9.35 5.53
CA LEU A 301 20.94 10.10 6.62
C LEU A 301 20.41 9.17 7.73
N LEU A 302 19.77 8.06 7.36
CA LEU A 302 19.28 7.05 8.30
C LEU A 302 20.43 6.39 9.08
N CYS A 303 21.56 6.06 8.43
CA CYS A 303 22.75 5.57 9.09
C CYS A 303 23.27 6.55 10.15
N LEU A 304 23.39 7.82 9.79
CA LEU A 304 23.88 8.85 10.70
C LEU A 304 22.93 9.11 11.88
N ILE A 305 21.62 9.07 11.63
CA ILE A 305 20.63 9.19 12.71
C ILE A 305 20.72 7.98 13.65
N LEU A 306 20.80 6.76 13.13
CA LEU A 306 20.97 5.55 13.93
C LEU A 306 22.29 5.56 14.71
N ALA A 307 23.40 5.92 14.06
CA ALA A 307 24.70 6.04 14.71
C ALA A 307 24.67 7.03 15.88
N TRP A 308 23.97 8.16 15.73
CA TRP A 308 23.77 9.12 16.80
C TRP A 308 22.88 8.57 17.93
N MET A 309 21.77 7.90 17.59
CA MET A 309 20.87 7.31 18.59
C MET A 309 21.50 6.16 19.37
N GLU A 310 22.40 5.40 18.75
CA GLU A 310 23.16 4.30 19.38
C GLU A 310 24.44 4.79 20.06
N ASN A 311 24.66 6.12 20.13
CA ASN A 311 25.81 6.77 20.77
C ASN A 311 27.17 6.33 20.23
N LEU A 312 27.30 6.08 18.94
CA LEU A 312 28.54 5.73 18.28
C LEU A 312 29.49 6.93 18.23
N ASP A 313 30.79 6.66 18.16
CA ASP A 313 31.81 7.69 18.01
C ASP A 313 31.89 8.24 16.56
N LYS A 314 32.70 9.31 16.37
CA LYS A 314 32.78 9.97 15.06
C LYS A 314 33.53 9.15 14.00
N LYS A 315 34.37 8.20 14.39
CA LYS A 315 35.04 7.28 13.44
C LYS A 315 34.05 6.29 12.88
N ASP A 316 33.16 5.79 13.73
CA ASP A 316 32.06 4.91 13.28
C ASP A 316 31.11 5.65 12.34
N TRP A 317 30.84 6.93 12.58
CA TRP A 317 30.04 7.76 11.68
C TRP A 317 30.71 7.91 10.30
N ASP A 318 32.03 8.16 10.27
CA ASP A 318 32.80 8.24 9.03
C ASP A 318 32.71 6.90 8.27
N LEU A 319 32.92 5.77 8.97
CA LEU A 319 32.85 4.42 8.38
C LEU A 319 31.48 4.10 7.82
N LEU A 320 30.42 4.31 8.61
CA LEU A 320 29.03 4.08 8.18
C LEU A 320 28.62 5.00 7.03
N SER A 321 29.12 6.24 7.00
CA SER A 321 28.87 7.17 5.89
C SER A 321 29.51 6.67 4.59
N LEU A 322 30.75 6.20 4.63
CA LEU A 322 31.42 5.60 3.47
C LEU A 322 30.70 4.34 3.01
N ALA A 323 30.28 3.47 3.92
CA ALA A 323 29.48 2.31 3.60
C ALA A 323 28.17 2.73 2.89
N ALA A 324 27.46 3.73 3.44
CA ALA A 324 26.21 4.19 2.88
C ALA A 324 26.33 4.75 1.45
N ILE A 325 27.38 5.53 1.17
CA ILE A 325 27.52 6.16 -0.15
C ILE A 325 28.06 5.20 -1.23
N TYR A 326 28.66 4.07 -0.87
CA TYR A 326 29.30 3.17 -1.83
C TYR A 326 28.71 1.75 -1.90
N HIS A 327 27.72 1.37 -1.05
CA HIS A 327 27.21 -0.01 -0.99
C HIS A 327 26.59 -0.53 -2.29
N ASP A 328 25.96 0.34 -3.09
CA ASP A 328 25.18 -0.04 -4.28
C ASP A 328 25.81 0.41 -5.62
N ILE A 329 27.00 1.00 -5.60
CA ILE A 329 27.64 1.52 -6.83
C ILE A 329 28.06 0.42 -7.81
N GLY A 330 28.22 -0.83 -7.35
CA GLY A 330 28.55 -2.00 -8.16
C GLY A 330 27.39 -2.62 -8.91
N ARG A 331 26.15 -2.18 -8.64
CA ARG A 331 24.98 -2.72 -9.35
C ARG A 331 25.03 -2.48 -10.83
N THR A 332 24.61 -3.49 -11.60
CA THR A 332 24.46 -3.46 -13.07
C THR A 332 23.00 -3.57 -13.52
N ASN A 333 22.09 -3.84 -12.57
CA ASN A 333 20.64 -3.92 -12.78
C ASN A 333 19.89 -3.72 -11.46
N ASP A 334 18.55 -3.66 -11.52
CA ASP A 334 17.68 -3.46 -10.34
C ASP A 334 17.13 -4.79 -9.75
N ASN A 335 17.57 -5.96 -10.25
CA ASN A 335 17.13 -7.26 -9.76
C ASN A 335 17.84 -7.66 -8.45
N PHE A 336 17.34 -8.73 -7.83
CA PHE A 336 18.05 -9.35 -6.72
C PHE A 336 19.39 -9.91 -7.19
N ASP A 337 20.48 -9.47 -6.56
CA ASP A 337 21.85 -9.87 -6.85
C ASP A 337 22.63 -9.96 -5.54
N PRO A 338 22.99 -11.18 -5.07
CA PRO A 338 23.74 -11.37 -3.83
C PRO A 338 25.23 -11.00 -3.96
N GLN A 339 25.74 -10.68 -5.15
CA GLN A 339 27.15 -10.33 -5.37
C GLN A 339 27.39 -8.83 -5.48
N HIS A 340 26.31 -8.01 -5.63
CA HIS A 340 26.48 -6.58 -5.88
C HIS A 340 27.25 -5.83 -4.77
N GLY A 341 27.21 -6.32 -3.53
CA GLY A 341 28.01 -5.74 -2.45
C GLY A 341 29.50 -5.88 -2.67
N ARG A 342 29.96 -7.08 -3.08
CA ARG A 342 31.37 -7.31 -3.45
C ARG A 342 31.77 -6.50 -4.68
N GLU A 343 30.91 -6.44 -5.68
CA GLU A 343 31.15 -5.63 -6.88
C GLU A 343 31.20 -4.13 -6.55
N SER A 344 30.39 -3.68 -5.59
CA SER A 344 30.42 -2.29 -5.10
C SER A 344 31.76 -1.96 -4.42
N PHE A 345 32.24 -2.83 -3.56
CA PHE A 345 33.52 -2.62 -2.91
C PHE A 345 34.70 -2.60 -3.92
N ASN A 346 34.76 -3.59 -4.82
CA ASN A 346 35.77 -3.67 -5.87
C ASN A 346 35.74 -2.43 -6.78
N LYS A 347 34.57 -1.95 -7.14
CA LYS A 347 34.42 -0.71 -7.93
C LYS A 347 34.89 0.51 -7.16
N ALA A 348 34.60 0.63 -5.87
CA ALA A 348 35.06 1.73 -5.04
C ALA A 348 36.60 1.77 -4.95
N GLU A 349 37.25 0.62 -4.79
CA GLU A 349 38.72 0.53 -4.82
C GLU A 349 39.29 0.89 -6.20
N SER A 350 38.74 0.32 -7.28
CA SER A 350 39.21 0.59 -8.65
C SER A 350 39.13 2.07 -9.02
N LEU A 351 38.11 2.77 -8.50
CA LEU A 351 37.94 4.21 -8.69
C LEU A 351 38.73 5.05 -7.66
N LYS A 352 39.50 4.41 -6.76
CA LYS A 352 40.26 5.04 -5.66
C LYS A 352 39.39 5.89 -4.72
N LEU A 353 38.11 5.49 -4.55
CA LEU A 353 37.16 6.09 -3.60
C LEU A 353 37.42 5.56 -2.17
N ILE A 354 37.91 4.34 -2.09
CA ILE A 354 38.41 3.66 -0.88
C ILE A 354 39.85 3.24 -1.17
N THR A 355 40.73 3.46 -0.22
CA THR A 355 42.16 3.06 -0.37
C THR A 355 42.53 2.04 0.70
N PRO A 356 43.47 1.09 0.39
CA PRO A 356 43.95 0.07 1.35
C PRO A 356 44.60 0.64 2.62
N GLU A 357 45.08 1.88 2.56
CA GLU A 357 45.69 2.59 3.70
C GLU A 357 44.66 3.06 4.73
N LEU A 358 43.36 3.01 4.40
CA LEU A 358 42.32 3.33 5.36
C LEU A 358 42.39 2.39 6.56
N LYS A 359 42.50 2.91 7.75
CA LYS A 359 42.68 2.13 9.00
C LYS A 359 41.54 1.15 9.22
N GLU A 360 40.32 1.51 8.83
CA GLU A 360 39.10 0.76 8.97
C GLU A 360 38.71 0.01 7.67
N HIS A 361 39.65 -0.17 6.73
CA HIS A 361 39.46 -0.74 5.41
C HIS A 361 38.69 -2.09 5.45
N GLU A 362 39.17 -3.04 6.27
CA GLU A 362 38.54 -4.37 6.37
C GLU A 362 37.14 -4.31 7.01
N MET A 363 36.90 -3.37 7.92
CA MET A 363 35.56 -3.18 8.49
C MET A 363 34.59 -2.63 7.42
N LEU A 364 35.05 -1.64 6.64
CA LEU A 364 34.25 -1.06 5.54
C LEU A 364 33.97 -2.11 4.46
N ARG A 365 34.99 -2.90 4.11
CA ARG A 365 34.87 -4.02 3.18
C ARG A 365 33.81 -5.01 3.65
N PHE A 366 33.86 -5.45 4.90
CA PHE A 366 32.86 -6.38 5.45
C PHE A 366 31.45 -5.82 5.34
N ILE A 367 31.22 -4.57 5.74
CA ILE A 367 29.88 -3.97 5.71
C ILE A 367 29.34 -3.90 4.30
N ILE A 368 30.13 -3.40 3.33
CA ILE A 368 29.71 -3.26 1.95
C ILE A 368 29.52 -4.63 1.28
N GLU A 369 30.45 -5.56 1.41
CA GLU A 369 30.36 -6.87 0.74
C GLU A 369 29.18 -7.72 1.25
N ASN A 370 28.84 -7.62 2.53
CA ASN A 370 27.86 -8.48 3.17
C ASN A 370 26.46 -7.87 3.33
N HIS A 371 26.25 -6.59 2.96
CA HIS A 371 24.96 -5.96 3.20
C HIS A 371 23.79 -6.63 2.47
N CYS A 372 24.03 -7.26 1.32
CA CYS A 372 23.02 -7.89 0.45
C CYS A 372 22.73 -9.36 0.78
N ILE A 373 23.46 -9.95 1.75
CA ILE A 373 23.26 -11.35 2.16
C ILE A 373 22.60 -11.45 3.55
N SER A 374 22.24 -12.67 3.96
CA SER A 374 21.63 -12.89 5.29
C SER A 374 22.63 -12.64 6.42
N ASP A 375 22.12 -12.19 7.57
CA ASP A 375 22.95 -11.94 8.76
C ASP A 375 23.70 -13.19 9.23
N HIS A 376 23.11 -14.36 9.05
CA HIS A 376 23.75 -15.64 9.37
C HIS A 376 24.99 -15.88 8.51
N HIS A 377 24.89 -15.70 7.20
CA HIS A 377 26.03 -15.85 6.29
C HIS A 377 27.11 -14.80 6.53
N ALA A 378 26.74 -13.55 6.79
CA ALA A 378 27.67 -12.50 7.14
C ALA A 378 28.43 -12.80 8.45
N ALA A 379 27.73 -13.31 9.46
CA ALA A 379 28.38 -13.68 10.73
C ALA A 379 29.37 -14.84 10.57
N LEU A 380 29.14 -15.80 9.65
CA LEU A 380 30.07 -16.89 9.36
C LEU A 380 31.33 -16.40 8.63
N SER A 381 31.21 -15.41 7.74
CA SER A 381 32.33 -14.88 6.95
C SER A 381 33.22 -13.89 7.73
N ILE A 382 32.83 -13.45 8.92
CA ILE A 382 33.53 -12.38 9.65
C ILE A 382 35.03 -12.70 9.88
N ASN A 383 35.40 -13.95 10.06
CA ASN A 383 36.78 -14.40 10.29
C ASN A 383 37.65 -14.30 9.03
N GLU A 384 37.08 -14.06 7.85
CA GLU A 384 37.79 -13.84 6.58
C GLU A 384 38.36 -12.42 6.51
N TYR A 385 37.95 -11.53 7.41
CA TYR A 385 38.32 -10.14 7.46
C TYR A 385 39.27 -9.88 8.67
N ARG A 386 40.33 -9.09 8.46
CA ARG A 386 41.31 -8.78 9.48
C ARG A 386 40.82 -7.67 10.41
N VAL A 387 39.91 -8.00 11.32
CA VAL A 387 39.29 -7.06 12.24
C VAL A 387 39.64 -7.36 13.69
N ASN A 388 40.06 -6.33 14.44
CA ASN A 388 40.46 -6.47 15.84
C ASN A 388 39.27 -6.68 16.79
N ASP A 389 38.11 -6.08 16.48
CA ASP A 389 36.87 -6.20 17.27
C ASP A 389 35.68 -6.65 16.40
N PRO A 390 35.50 -7.96 16.24
CA PRO A 390 34.36 -8.50 15.47
C PRO A 390 33.00 -8.15 16.05
N LYS A 391 32.89 -7.97 17.38
CA LYS A 391 31.61 -7.62 18.02
C LYS A 391 31.18 -6.20 17.67
N HIS A 392 32.14 -5.26 17.73
CA HIS A 392 31.91 -3.88 17.32
C HIS A 392 31.54 -3.81 15.83
N LEU A 393 32.29 -4.52 14.97
CA LEU A 393 31.95 -4.60 13.53
C LEU A 393 30.53 -5.10 13.28
N LEU A 394 30.08 -6.16 13.97
CA LEU A 394 28.71 -6.66 13.84
C LEU A 394 27.66 -5.64 14.32
N THR A 395 28.01 -4.78 15.30
CA THR A 395 27.12 -3.70 15.71
C THR A 395 26.96 -2.67 14.59
N LEU A 396 28.07 -2.22 13.99
CA LEU A 396 28.04 -1.29 12.86
C LEU A 396 27.30 -1.87 11.65
N TYR A 397 27.56 -3.14 11.34
CA TYR A 397 26.88 -3.86 10.28
C TYR A 397 25.35 -3.89 10.48
N LYS A 398 24.89 -4.18 11.71
CA LYS A 398 23.46 -4.16 12.04
C LYS A 398 22.83 -2.78 11.85
N ILE A 399 23.52 -1.73 12.26
CA ILE A 399 23.07 -0.33 12.10
C ILE A 399 22.96 0.00 10.60
N PHE A 400 23.99 -0.37 9.82
CA PHE A 400 23.95 -0.18 8.36
C PHE A 400 22.79 -0.93 7.72
N LYS A 401 22.63 -2.22 8.02
CA LYS A 401 21.53 -3.06 7.51
C LYS A 401 20.15 -2.51 7.88
N ASP A 402 20.04 -1.89 9.05
CA ASP A 402 18.78 -1.28 9.47
C ASP A 402 18.49 0.00 8.69
N ALA A 403 19.50 0.82 8.41
CA ALA A 403 19.34 2.02 7.60
C ALA A 403 18.92 1.70 6.16
N ASP A 404 19.59 0.73 5.53
CA ASP A 404 19.21 0.23 4.20
C ASP A 404 17.82 -0.45 4.24
N GLY A 405 17.57 -1.25 5.27
CA GLY A 405 16.30 -1.91 5.51
C GLY A 405 15.13 -0.92 5.68
N LEU A 406 15.32 0.18 6.40
CA LEU A 406 14.30 1.23 6.56
C LEU A 406 13.94 1.87 5.21
N ASP A 407 14.91 2.07 4.31
CA ASP A 407 14.62 2.65 3.00
C ASP A 407 13.91 1.70 2.03
N ARG A 408 13.77 0.39 2.36
CA ARG A 408 12.93 -0.55 1.59
C ARG A 408 11.45 -0.15 1.57
N ILE A 409 11.04 0.80 2.39
CA ILE A 409 9.71 1.43 2.30
C ILE A 409 9.45 2.03 0.92
N ARG A 410 10.49 2.45 0.17
CA ARG A 410 10.40 2.98 -1.21
C ARG A 410 9.82 1.97 -2.20
N ILE A 411 10.05 0.69 -1.98
CA ILE A 411 9.58 -0.43 -2.82
C ILE A 411 8.46 -1.23 -2.14
N ASN A 412 7.89 -0.69 -1.06
CA ASN A 412 6.82 -1.30 -0.27
C ASN A 412 7.15 -2.72 0.25
N ASP A 413 8.42 -2.94 0.64
CA ASP A 413 8.98 -4.24 1.05
C ASP A 413 9.71 -4.15 2.41
N LEU A 414 9.42 -3.14 3.22
CA LEU A 414 9.96 -3.03 4.58
C LEU A 414 9.26 -4.02 5.53
N ASP A 415 9.99 -5.01 6.03
CA ASP A 415 9.56 -5.86 7.14
C ASP A 415 10.22 -5.38 8.45
N VAL A 416 9.42 -4.77 9.32
CA VAL A 416 9.90 -4.22 10.61
C VAL A 416 10.52 -5.30 11.52
N LYS A 417 10.12 -6.57 11.37
CA LYS A 417 10.68 -7.70 12.13
C LYS A 417 12.12 -8.02 11.75
N GLN A 418 12.58 -7.54 10.60
CA GLN A 418 13.97 -7.69 10.15
C GLN A 418 14.90 -6.58 10.66
N LEU A 419 14.37 -5.55 11.34
CA LEU A 419 15.19 -4.54 11.97
C LEU A 419 15.86 -5.11 13.25
N ARG A 420 17.11 -4.74 13.47
CA ARG A 420 18.06 -5.39 14.40
C ARG A 420 18.32 -4.57 15.65
N THR A 421 18.29 -3.24 15.51
CA THR A 421 18.54 -2.31 16.60
C THR A 421 17.24 -1.84 17.25
N SER A 422 17.28 -1.46 18.51
CA SER A 422 16.10 -0.94 19.22
C SER A 422 15.69 0.46 18.76
N SER A 423 16.60 1.17 18.09
CA SER A 423 16.37 2.52 17.55
C SER A 423 15.70 2.53 16.19
N ALA A 424 15.97 1.53 15.33
CA ALA A 424 15.46 1.51 13.96
C ALA A 424 13.92 1.55 13.85
N PRO A 425 13.13 0.80 14.64
CA PRO A 425 11.67 0.89 14.58
C PRO A 425 11.11 2.28 14.91
N LYS A 426 11.84 3.10 15.67
CA LYS A 426 11.45 4.47 16.01
C LYS A 426 11.54 5.42 14.81
N LEU A 427 12.30 5.06 13.77
CA LEU A 427 12.54 5.84 12.55
C LEU A 427 11.58 5.53 11.40
N LEU A 428 10.58 4.66 11.59
CA LEU A 428 9.63 4.26 10.53
C LEU A 428 8.92 5.47 9.90
N LEU A 429 8.47 6.42 10.71
CA LEU A 429 7.86 7.65 10.21
C LEU A 429 8.87 8.52 9.47
N ILE A 430 10.08 8.67 10.01
CA ILE A 430 11.17 9.44 9.37
C ILE A 430 11.52 8.82 8.02
N ALA A 431 11.71 7.49 7.94
CA ALA A 431 12.00 6.82 6.68
C ALA A 431 10.94 7.13 5.60
N ARG A 432 9.67 7.18 5.98
CA ARG A 432 8.58 7.56 5.08
C ARG A 432 8.62 9.04 4.70
N GLU A 433 8.82 9.95 5.65
CA GLU A 433 8.94 11.39 5.37
C GLU A 433 10.10 11.72 4.43
N LEU A 434 11.19 10.95 4.52
CA LEU A 434 12.37 11.13 3.66
C LEU A 434 12.08 10.76 2.19
N LEU A 435 11.13 9.86 1.89
CA LEU A 435 10.73 9.59 0.51
C LEU A 435 10.16 10.83 -0.20
N GLU A 436 9.51 11.72 0.55
CA GLU A 436 8.92 12.94 0.00
C GLU A 436 9.95 14.09 -0.09
N LYS A 437 10.96 14.08 0.76
CA LYS A 437 11.93 15.18 0.91
C LYS A 437 13.24 14.97 0.15
N ILE A 438 13.61 13.72 -0.12
CA ILE A 438 14.85 13.34 -0.81
C ILE A 438 14.47 12.50 -2.03
N CYS A 439 14.19 13.20 -3.14
CA CYS A 439 13.85 12.61 -4.43
C CYS A 439 15.08 12.48 -5.32
#